data_84ac26bfd5f1e14e41a3c3c46286e8bc
#
_entry.id   84ac26bfd5f1e14e41a3c3c46286e8bc
#
_cell.length_a   1.000
_cell.length_b   1.000
_cell.length_c   1.000
_cell.angle_alpha   90.00
_cell.angle_beta   90.00
_cell.angle_gamma   90.00
#
_symmetry.space_group_name_H-M   'P 1'
#
loop_
_entity.id
_entity.type
_entity.pdbx_description
1 polymer ?
#
loop_
_entity_poly.entity_id
_entity_poly.type
_entity_poly.pdbx_seq_one_letter_code
_entity_poly.pdbx_strand_id
1 'polypeptide(L)'
;MHTLILDAELKALVQNRVKQRFYRDELYYWTISNNDTTIAYAIMDNVLGKSMPITFLVIVEIDGRIINSEVIKYREAYGGEVGNKNWLAQFTHFSDTSDFKLGKNIDGISGATISVNSLSKGIQKIAILFPLIKDKLN
;
A
#
# COMPACT_ATOMS: atom_id res chain seq x y z
N MET A 1 -2.84 17.72 -0.71
CA MET A 1 -3.01 16.48 -1.48
C MET A 1 -2.57 16.69 -2.91
N HIS A 2 -1.80 15.77 -3.41
CA HIS A 2 -1.33 15.76 -4.79
C HIS A 2 -1.92 14.58 -5.54
N THR A 3 -1.99 14.69 -6.86
CA THR A 3 -2.46 13.62 -7.73
C THR A 3 -1.39 13.32 -8.77
N LEU A 4 -1.08 12.04 -8.96
CA LEU A 4 -0.21 11.56 -10.02
C LEU A 4 -1.02 10.65 -10.94
N ILE A 5 -0.95 10.89 -12.24
CA ILE A 5 -1.57 10.00 -13.22
C ILE A 5 -0.61 8.85 -13.52
N LEU A 6 -1.10 7.63 -13.38
CA LEU A 6 -0.33 6.42 -13.66
C LEU A 6 -0.60 6.00 -15.11
N ASP A 7 0.45 5.88 -15.91
CA ASP A 7 0.28 5.43 -17.29
C ASP A 7 0.03 3.90 -17.34
N ALA A 8 -0.49 3.45 -18.48
CA ALA A 8 -0.89 2.05 -18.65
C ALA A 8 0.30 1.08 -18.55
N GLU A 9 1.47 1.48 -19.05
CA GLU A 9 2.66 0.64 -19.03
C GLU A 9 3.16 0.42 -17.60
N LEU A 10 3.21 1.49 -16.82
CA LEU A 10 3.61 1.44 -15.41
C LEU A 10 2.64 0.57 -14.59
N LYS A 11 1.33 0.76 -14.79
CA LYS A 11 0.34 -0.06 -14.10
C LYS A 11 0.48 -1.52 -14.45
N ALA A 12 0.67 -1.85 -15.72
CA ALA A 12 0.83 -3.23 -16.17
C ALA A 12 2.06 -3.89 -15.53
N LEU A 13 3.18 -3.18 -15.46
CA LEU A 13 4.40 -3.67 -14.85
C LEU A 13 4.19 -4.07 -13.38
N VAL A 14 3.59 -3.19 -12.60
CA VAL A 14 3.36 -3.43 -11.18
C VAL A 14 2.28 -4.51 -10.97
N GLN A 15 1.20 -4.44 -11.73
CA GLN A 15 0.11 -5.42 -11.65
C GLN A 15 0.58 -6.84 -11.94
N ASN A 16 1.47 -7.01 -12.91
CA ASN A 16 2.02 -8.32 -13.24
C ASN A 16 2.87 -8.90 -12.09
N ARG A 17 3.62 -8.06 -11.40
CA ARG A 17 4.46 -8.52 -10.29
C ARG A 17 3.64 -8.90 -9.06
N VAL A 18 2.62 -8.12 -8.74
CA VAL A 18 1.85 -8.27 -7.50
C VAL A 18 0.61 -9.14 -7.69
N LYS A 19 0.16 -9.32 -8.94
CA LYS A 19 -1.09 -10.03 -9.26
C LYS A 19 -2.30 -9.34 -8.65
N GLN A 20 -2.30 -8.02 -8.70
CA GLN A 20 -3.43 -7.19 -8.29
C GLN A 20 -3.47 -5.94 -9.15
N ARG A 21 -4.65 -5.57 -9.61
CA ARG A 21 -4.81 -4.41 -10.48
C ARG A 21 -4.95 -3.11 -9.69
N PHE A 22 -4.66 -1.99 -10.35
CA PHE A 22 -5.05 -0.67 -9.88
C PHE A 22 -6.50 -0.42 -10.28
N TYR A 23 -7.29 0.14 -9.36
CA TYR A 23 -8.69 0.47 -9.62
C TYR A 23 -8.87 1.85 -10.24
N ARG A 24 -7.83 2.69 -10.18
CA ARG A 24 -7.84 4.05 -10.70
C ARG A 24 -6.58 4.33 -11.48
N ASP A 25 -6.68 5.30 -12.39
CA ASP A 25 -5.51 5.82 -13.11
C ASP A 25 -4.77 6.88 -12.29
N GLU A 26 -5.39 7.38 -11.23
CA GLU A 26 -4.85 8.43 -10.39
C GLU A 26 -4.38 7.88 -9.06
N LEU A 27 -3.23 8.37 -8.60
CA LEU A 27 -2.69 8.08 -7.30
C LEU A 27 -2.72 9.34 -6.45
N TYR A 28 -3.28 9.25 -5.26
CA TYR A 28 -3.29 10.37 -4.33
C TYR A 28 -2.15 10.24 -3.33
N TYR A 29 -1.45 11.34 -3.10
CA TYR A 29 -0.35 11.32 -2.15
C TYR A 29 -0.16 12.66 -1.46
N TRP A 30 0.57 12.63 -0.35
CA TRP A 30 0.97 13.80 0.43
C TRP A 30 2.45 13.75 0.66
N THR A 31 3.08 14.91 0.59
CA THR A 31 4.49 15.07 0.91
C THR A 31 4.63 15.34 2.40
N ILE A 32 5.53 14.63 3.07
CA ILE A 32 5.84 14.83 4.48
C ILE A 32 7.24 15.46 4.55
N SER A 33 7.30 16.64 5.15
CA SER A 33 8.53 17.44 5.21
C SER A 33 8.91 17.77 6.65
N ASN A 34 10.21 17.95 6.87
CA ASN A 34 10.76 18.44 8.12
C ASN A 34 11.76 19.54 7.77
N ASN A 35 11.52 20.77 8.26
CA ASN A 35 12.37 21.93 7.97
C ASN A 35 12.60 22.11 6.44
N ASP A 36 11.51 22.11 5.67
CA ASP A 36 11.49 22.25 4.22
C ASP A 36 12.19 21.12 3.44
N THR A 37 12.59 20.06 4.12
CA THR A 37 13.16 18.87 3.49
C THR A 37 12.13 17.77 3.46
N THR A 38 11.86 17.23 2.26
CA THR A 38 10.96 16.06 2.13
C THR A 38 11.62 14.83 2.70
N ILE A 39 10.96 14.17 3.63
CA ILE A 39 11.48 12.98 4.31
C ILE A 39 10.67 11.72 4.01
N ALA A 40 9.41 11.86 3.61
CA ALA A 40 8.53 10.73 3.35
C ALA A 40 7.35 11.16 2.49
N TYR A 41 6.59 10.17 2.04
CA TYR A 41 5.35 10.37 1.32
C TYR A 41 4.26 9.48 1.92
N ALA A 42 3.06 10.01 2.02
CA ALA A 42 1.88 9.22 2.36
C ALA A 42 1.11 8.96 1.08
N ILE A 43 0.90 7.70 0.75
CA ILE A 43 0.27 7.27 -0.50
C ILE A 43 -1.01 6.52 -0.17
N MET A 44 -2.13 6.95 -0.76
CA MET A 44 -3.44 6.34 -0.53
C MET A 44 -3.87 5.53 -1.76
N ASP A 45 -4.39 4.34 -1.51
CA ASP A 45 -4.90 3.46 -2.56
C ASP A 45 -6.09 2.67 -2.03
N ASN A 46 -6.73 1.93 -2.92
CA ASN A 46 -7.83 1.04 -2.61
C ASN A 46 -7.52 -0.36 -3.12
N VAL A 47 -7.97 -1.34 -2.37
CA VAL A 47 -7.98 -2.75 -2.82
C VAL A 47 -9.39 -3.29 -2.64
N LEU A 48 -9.72 -4.34 -3.37
CA LEU A 48 -11.02 -5.00 -3.21
C LEU A 48 -10.92 -6.02 -2.08
N GLY A 49 -11.79 -5.90 -1.08
CA GLY A 49 -12.00 -6.94 -0.09
C GLY A 49 -12.83 -8.07 -0.73
N LYS A 50 -13.82 -8.59 -0.01
CA LYS A 50 -14.71 -9.60 -0.58
C LYS A 50 -15.59 -8.99 -1.68
N SER A 51 -16.23 -7.86 -1.41
CA SER A 51 -17.12 -7.18 -2.35
C SER A 51 -17.01 -5.66 -2.32
N MET A 52 -16.39 -5.09 -1.30
CA MET A 52 -16.27 -3.63 -1.11
C MET A 52 -14.81 -3.21 -1.05
N PRO A 53 -14.50 -1.96 -1.49
CA PRO A 53 -13.13 -1.47 -1.42
C PRO A 53 -12.65 -1.26 0.02
N ILE A 54 -11.37 -1.54 0.23
CA ILE A 54 -10.65 -1.17 1.45
C ILE A 54 -9.73 -0.02 1.07
N THR A 55 -9.94 1.13 1.71
CA THR A 55 -9.09 2.32 1.50
C THR A 55 -7.99 2.32 2.54
N PHE A 56 -6.74 2.44 2.10
CA PHE A 56 -5.59 2.37 2.98
C PHE A 56 -4.54 3.42 2.62
N LEU A 57 -3.66 3.69 3.57
CA LEU A 57 -2.58 4.65 3.44
C LEU A 57 -1.27 3.98 3.82
N VAL A 58 -0.24 4.22 3.02
CA VAL A 58 1.12 3.75 3.33
C VAL A 58 2.03 4.96 3.38
N ILE A 59 2.80 5.08 4.46
CA ILE A 59 3.83 6.10 4.59
C ILE A 59 5.17 5.47 4.25
N VAL A 60 5.85 6.01 3.24
CA VAL A 60 7.10 5.49 2.71
C VAL A 60 8.18 6.55 2.86
N GLU A 61 9.32 6.18 3.44
CA GLU A 61 10.50 7.05 3.47
C GLU A 61 11.04 7.27 2.06
N ILE A 62 11.81 8.32 1.88
CA ILE A 62 12.39 8.62 0.57
C ILE A 62 13.31 7.52 0.05
N ASP A 63 13.80 6.64 0.92
CA ASP A 63 14.61 5.48 0.55
C ASP A 63 13.76 4.26 0.14
N GLY A 64 12.44 4.36 0.20
CA GLY A 64 11.52 3.30 -0.21
C GLY A 64 11.08 2.35 0.89
N ARG A 65 11.51 2.54 2.12
CA ARG A 65 11.07 1.71 3.24
C ARG A 65 9.78 2.21 3.84
N ILE A 66 8.89 1.28 4.15
CA ILE A 66 7.60 1.58 4.77
C ILE A 66 7.82 1.97 6.23
N ILE A 67 7.29 3.13 6.62
CA ILE A 67 7.30 3.59 8.01
C ILE A 67 6.03 3.14 8.73
N ASN A 68 4.87 3.29 8.06
CA ASN A 68 3.59 3.04 8.68
C ASN A 68 2.55 2.69 7.60
N SER A 69 1.55 1.92 8.00
CA SER A 69 0.41 1.59 7.16
C SER A 69 -0.86 1.69 7.99
N GLU A 70 -1.93 2.23 7.39
CA GLU A 70 -3.21 2.39 8.07
C GLU A 70 -4.36 2.06 7.14
N VAL A 71 -5.40 1.45 7.67
CA VAL A 71 -6.69 1.32 6.99
C VAL A 71 -7.50 2.56 7.31
N ILE A 72 -7.82 3.32 6.26
CA ILE A 72 -8.58 4.56 6.39
C ILE A 72 -10.08 4.28 6.45
N LYS A 73 -10.53 3.35 5.61
CA LYS A 73 -11.95 2.97 5.58
C LYS A 73 -12.11 1.50 5.22
N TYR A 74 -12.79 0.78 6.09
CA TYR A 74 -13.20 -0.60 5.89
C TYR A 74 -14.72 -0.63 5.84
N ARG A 75 -15.29 -1.23 4.79
CA ARG A 75 -16.73 -1.10 4.48
C ARG A 75 -17.53 -2.38 4.68
N GLU A 76 -16.85 -3.49 4.94
CA GLU A 76 -17.53 -4.79 5.10
C GLU A 76 -17.75 -5.12 6.58
N ALA A 77 -18.69 -6.04 6.85
CA ALA A 77 -19.03 -6.41 8.22
C ALA A 77 -17.95 -7.28 8.90
N TYR A 78 -17.18 -8.03 8.10
CA TYR A 78 -16.17 -8.98 8.59
C TYR A 78 -14.82 -8.69 7.99
N GLY A 79 -13.74 -9.11 8.67
CA GLY A 79 -12.37 -8.95 8.19
C GLY A 79 -11.71 -7.64 8.57
N GLY A 80 -12.38 -6.78 9.36
CA GLY A 80 -11.87 -5.48 9.76
C GLY A 80 -10.63 -5.50 10.65
N GLU A 81 -10.26 -6.68 11.14
CA GLU A 81 -9.07 -6.88 11.95
C GLU A 81 -7.77 -6.51 11.22
N VAL A 82 -7.81 -6.43 9.88
CA VAL A 82 -6.68 -5.93 9.09
C VAL A 82 -6.34 -4.46 9.40
N GLY A 83 -7.27 -3.72 10.00
CA GLY A 83 -7.01 -2.36 10.49
C GLY A 83 -6.25 -2.30 11.82
N ASN A 84 -5.99 -3.44 12.46
CA ASN A 84 -5.26 -3.49 13.73
C ASN A 84 -3.83 -3.05 13.54
N LYS A 85 -3.37 -2.11 14.38
CA LYS A 85 -2.03 -1.55 14.28
C LYS A 85 -0.94 -2.59 14.47
N ASN A 86 -1.14 -3.58 15.33
CA ASN A 86 -0.15 -4.64 15.56
C ASN A 86 0.02 -5.52 14.31
N TRP A 87 -1.07 -5.82 13.62
CA TRP A 87 -1.00 -6.59 12.38
C TRP A 87 -0.31 -5.77 11.28
N LEU A 88 -0.69 -4.51 11.12
CA LEU A 88 -0.11 -3.61 10.11
C LEU A 88 1.36 -3.30 10.37
N ALA A 89 1.81 -3.35 11.62
CA ALA A 89 3.22 -3.10 11.98
C ALA A 89 4.17 -4.13 11.35
N GLN A 90 3.69 -5.27 10.89
CA GLN A 90 4.50 -6.27 10.21
C GLN A 90 5.17 -5.73 8.95
N PHE A 91 4.54 -4.76 8.29
CA PHE A 91 5.04 -4.19 7.03
C PHE A 91 6.08 -3.09 7.24
N THR A 92 6.31 -2.68 8.49
CA THR A 92 7.30 -1.65 8.80
C THR A 92 8.70 -2.12 8.40
N HIS A 93 9.43 -1.27 7.70
CA HIS A 93 10.74 -1.51 7.10
C HIS A 93 10.73 -2.37 5.82
N PHE A 94 9.58 -2.84 5.37
CA PHE A 94 9.47 -3.52 4.08
C PHE A 94 9.71 -2.51 2.96
N SER A 95 10.25 -3.00 1.85
CA SER A 95 10.54 -2.21 0.64
C SER A 95 10.14 -2.99 -0.62
N ASP A 96 10.51 -2.47 -1.78
CA ASP A 96 10.24 -3.12 -3.07
C ASP A 96 10.93 -4.47 -3.23
N THR A 97 11.99 -4.73 -2.47
CA THR A 97 12.73 -6.00 -2.52
C THR A 97 12.29 -6.99 -1.45
N SER A 98 11.38 -6.61 -0.56
CA SER A 98 10.92 -7.48 0.52
C SER A 98 10.02 -8.59 0.00
N ASP A 99 10.02 -9.71 0.71
CA ASP A 99 9.11 -10.81 0.46
C ASP A 99 7.82 -10.58 1.25
N PHE A 100 6.70 -10.47 0.54
CA PHE A 100 5.37 -10.27 1.13
C PHE A 100 4.58 -11.59 1.17
N LYS A 101 5.25 -12.68 1.53
CA LYS A 101 4.62 -13.99 1.48
C LYS A 101 3.83 -14.29 2.75
N LEU A 102 2.52 -14.43 2.58
CA LEU A 102 1.61 -14.81 3.65
C LEU A 102 1.94 -16.21 4.17
N GLY A 103 2.00 -16.35 5.50
CA GLY A 103 2.34 -17.61 6.16
C GLY A 103 3.84 -17.84 6.30
N LYS A 104 4.68 -17.00 5.70
CA LYS A 104 6.13 -17.07 5.80
C LYS A 104 6.69 -15.90 6.58
N ASN A 105 6.58 -14.69 6.04
CA ASN A 105 7.05 -13.48 6.71
C ASN A 105 5.91 -12.49 7.01
N ILE A 106 4.68 -12.84 6.67
CA ILE A 106 3.48 -12.09 7.04
C ILE A 106 2.52 -13.06 7.70
N ASP A 107 2.10 -12.74 8.93
CA ASP A 107 1.08 -13.51 9.63
C ASP A 107 -0.30 -13.15 9.10
N GLY A 108 -1.16 -14.17 8.94
CA GLY A 108 -2.55 -13.96 8.62
C GLY A 108 -3.40 -13.64 9.84
N ILE A 109 -4.67 -13.47 9.61
CA ILE A 109 -5.69 -13.30 10.65
C ILE A 109 -6.78 -14.33 10.39
N SER A 110 -7.05 -15.18 11.37
CA SER A 110 -8.11 -16.19 11.26
C SER A 110 -9.45 -15.50 11.02
N GLY A 111 -10.16 -15.96 9.99
CA GLY A 111 -11.46 -15.38 9.62
C GLY A 111 -11.39 -14.13 8.76
N ALA A 112 -10.17 -13.65 8.40
CA ALA A 112 -9.99 -12.45 7.59
C ALA A 112 -9.08 -12.70 6.38
N THR A 113 -9.07 -13.91 5.84
CA THR A 113 -8.12 -14.35 4.79
C THR A 113 -8.21 -13.48 3.54
N ILE A 114 -9.41 -13.14 3.09
CA ILE A 114 -9.60 -12.33 1.88
C ILE A 114 -9.03 -10.93 2.07
N SER A 115 -9.35 -10.29 3.20
CA SER A 115 -8.86 -8.94 3.51
C SER A 115 -7.34 -8.91 3.70
N VAL A 116 -6.79 -9.92 4.36
CA VAL A 116 -5.34 -10.06 4.56
C VAL A 116 -4.62 -10.17 3.21
N ASN A 117 -5.11 -11.04 2.32
CA ASN A 117 -4.53 -11.19 0.99
C ASN A 117 -4.60 -9.89 0.18
N SER A 118 -5.76 -9.26 0.16
CA SER A 118 -5.98 -8.05 -0.62
C SER A 118 -5.11 -6.90 -0.12
N LEU A 119 -5.07 -6.68 1.19
CA LEU A 119 -4.33 -5.57 1.77
C LEU A 119 -2.81 -5.79 1.70
N SER A 120 -2.35 -7.03 1.93
CA SER A 120 -0.93 -7.36 1.79
C SER A 120 -0.43 -7.08 0.38
N LYS A 121 -1.19 -7.48 -0.64
CA LYS A 121 -0.87 -7.19 -2.04
C LYS A 121 -0.93 -5.69 -2.33
N GLY A 122 -1.89 -4.99 -1.74
CA GLY A 122 -2.00 -3.53 -1.90
C GLY A 122 -0.81 -2.79 -1.34
N ILE A 123 -0.34 -3.16 -0.16
CA ILE A 123 0.85 -2.57 0.45
C ILE A 123 2.09 -2.90 -0.38
N GLN A 124 2.24 -4.14 -0.84
CA GLN A 124 3.31 -4.54 -1.73
C GLN A 124 3.30 -3.74 -3.03
N LYS A 125 2.12 -3.52 -3.60
CA LYS A 125 1.94 -2.74 -4.82
C LYS A 125 2.50 -1.33 -4.65
N ILE A 126 2.23 -0.67 -3.54
CA ILE A 126 2.77 0.65 -3.23
C ILE A 126 4.29 0.60 -3.05
N ALA A 127 4.81 -0.40 -2.35
CA ALA A 127 6.26 -0.55 -2.15
C ALA A 127 7.01 -0.71 -3.47
N ILE A 128 6.46 -1.49 -4.40
CA ILE A 128 7.06 -1.71 -5.72
C ILE A 128 6.91 -0.47 -6.62
N LEU A 129 5.76 0.19 -6.54
CA LEU A 129 5.46 1.37 -7.35
C LEU A 129 6.36 2.55 -6.98
N PHE A 130 6.62 2.76 -5.69
CA PHE A 130 7.28 3.96 -5.19
C PHE A 130 8.61 4.28 -5.87
N PRO A 131 9.59 3.36 -5.97
CA PRO A 131 10.84 3.67 -6.66
C PRO A 131 10.67 4.00 -8.14
N LEU A 132 9.60 3.53 -8.77
CA LEU A 132 9.32 3.79 -10.18
C LEU A 132 8.71 5.18 -10.42
N ILE A 133 8.12 5.79 -9.40
CA ILE A 133 7.44 7.08 -9.52
C ILE A 133 8.11 8.19 -8.69
N LYS A 134 9.06 7.86 -7.86
CA LYS A 134 9.67 8.79 -6.89
C LYS A 134 10.09 10.12 -7.52
N ASP A 135 10.71 10.09 -8.69
CA ASP A 135 11.19 11.29 -9.37
C ASP A 135 10.05 12.16 -9.93
N LYS A 136 8.83 11.65 -9.97
CA LYS A 136 7.65 12.37 -10.44
C LYS A 136 6.87 13.03 -9.30
N LEU A 137 7.23 12.75 -8.04
CA LEU A 137 6.55 13.27 -6.87
C LEU A 137 7.11 14.64 -6.47
N ASN A 138 6.22 15.48 -5.97
CA ASN A 138 6.60 16.81 -5.52
C ASN A 138 7.30 16.80 -4.16
#